data_2f62ec7a161a9f6e4690cd54c296fdb0
#
_entry.id   2f62ec7a161a9f6e4690cd54c296fdb0
#
_cell.length_a   1.000
_cell.length_b   1.000
_cell.length_c   1.000
_cell.angle_alpha   90.00
_cell.angle_beta   90.00
_cell.angle_gamma   90.00
#
_symmetry.space_group_name_H-M   'P 1'
#
loop_
_entity.id
_entity.type
_entity.pdbx_description
1 polymer ?
#
loop_
_entity_poly.entity_id
_entity_poly.type
_entity_poly.pdbx_seq_one_letter_code
_entity_poly.pdbx_strand_id
1 'polypeptide(L)'
;MISAWNKVSMRISPIHLGWAMLLLLTAFSTRIWAQAGPPFQTDDPTPVDLGHYEAYVFGTVDGTPAELDTISPGFEFNWGAIPNIQLHVILPLGIVIPSNKPVYAPGGTGPSAFGMQDMELGVKWGFIKQKKHRPQIGSFTMFEIPTGSYSKGLGVGKFWYKLPIWVEKEFGPWSLVGGLGYAVIPQHQYKNYLYGGYLVKRTLSEKLELSAEVFSHAGEGFAAAQTQASTLIDAGGYYHFKQPGLQLLFAYGHSVAGQTENYAYLGLYKTQSSGRNRKKLIWVDLLNLKG
;
A
#
# COMPACT_ATOMS: atom_id res chain seq x y z
N MET A 1 -66.24 9.45 -31.12
CA MET A 1 -65.01 8.73 -31.51
C MET A 1 -63.86 9.19 -30.62
N ILE A 2 -63.54 8.45 -29.61
CA ILE A 2 -62.41 8.76 -28.68
C ILE A 2 -61.38 7.67 -28.86
N SER A 3 -60.21 8.03 -29.38
CA SER A 3 -59.12 7.11 -29.68
C SER A 3 -58.43 6.70 -28.40
N ALA A 4 -58.32 5.37 -28.16
CA ALA A 4 -57.60 4.78 -27.07
C ALA A 4 -56.09 4.87 -27.34
N TRP A 5 -55.34 5.53 -26.47
CA TRP A 5 -53.89 5.49 -26.42
C TRP A 5 -53.45 4.26 -25.63
N ASN A 6 -52.91 3.24 -26.30
CA ASN A 6 -52.26 2.11 -25.66
C ASN A 6 -50.91 2.57 -25.06
N LYS A 7 -50.85 2.65 -23.74
CA LYS A 7 -49.57 2.76 -23.00
C LYS A 7 -48.84 1.41 -23.05
N VAL A 8 -47.86 1.31 -23.90
CA VAL A 8 -46.89 0.20 -23.85
C VAL A 8 -46.00 0.40 -22.64
N SER A 9 -46.28 -0.31 -21.57
CA SER A 9 -45.39 -0.39 -20.37
C SER A 9 -44.31 -1.42 -20.66
N MET A 10 -43.11 -0.95 -21.05
CA MET A 10 -41.93 -1.80 -21.11
C MET A 10 -41.48 -2.13 -19.69
N ARG A 11 -41.81 -3.32 -19.21
CA ARG A 11 -41.23 -3.90 -18.00
C ARG A 11 -39.85 -4.43 -18.35
N ILE A 12 -38.80 -3.66 -17.99
CA ILE A 12 -37.42 -4.14 -18.07
C ILE A 12 -37.27 -5.23 -17.00
N SER A 13 -37.00 -6.45 -17.42
CA SER A 13 -36.75 -7.57 -16.50
C SER A 13 -35.45 -7.28 -15.68
N PRO A 14 -35.43 -7.61 -14.38
CA PRO A 14 -34.26 -7.43 -13.55
C PRO A 14 -33.02 -8.17 -14.09
N ILE A 15 -33.22 -9.22 -14.89
CA ILE A 15 -32.14 -9.93 -15.58
C ILE A 15 -31.50 -9.06 -16.65
N HIS A 16 -32.27 -8.28 -17.42
CA HIS A 16 -31.73 -7.35 -18.44
C HIS A 16 -31.02 -6.16 -17.80
N LEU A 17 -31.46 -5.73 -16.62
CA LEU A 17 -30.77 -4.68 -15.85
C LEU A 17 -29.40 -5.21 -15.32
N GLY A 18 -29.35 -6.47 -14.88
CA GLY A 18 -28.10 -7.13 -14.47
C GLY A 18 -27.11 -7.27 -15.61
N TRP A 19 -27.54 -7.67 -16.81
CA TRP A 19 -26.68 -7.75 -17.99
C TRP A 19 -26.22 -6.38 -18.51
N ALA A 20 -27.08 -5.36 -18.48
CA ALA A 20 -26.70 -4.00 -18.82
C ALA A 20 -25.68 -3.42 -17.83
N MET A 21 -25.83 -3.72 -16.55
CA MET A 21 -24.87 -3.32 -15.52
C MET A 21 -23.54 -4.06 -15.67
N LEU A 22 -23.57 -5.35 -16.06
CA LEU A 22 -22.36 -6.14 -16.35
C LEU A 22 -21.64 -5.63 -17.60
N LEU A 23 -22.36 -5.22 -18.64
CA LEU A 23 -21.80 -4.66 -19.89
C LEU A 23 -21.24 -3.24 -19.69
N LEU A 24 -21.82 -2.42 -18.84
CA LEU A 24 -21.28 -1.11 -18.45
C LEU A 24 -19.97 -1.23 -17.65
N LEU A 25 -19.74 -2.38 -17.00
CA LEU A 25 -18.53 -2.65 -16.24
C LEU A 25 -17.32 -3.07 -17.11
N THR A 26 -17.54 -3.37 -18.40
CA THR A 26 -16.50 -3.86 -19.33
C THR A 26 -15.96 -2.82 -20.30
N ALA A 27 -16.57 -1.63 -20.38
CA ALA A 27 -16.17 -0.59 -21.31
C ALA A 27 -15.36 0.49 -20.59
N PHE A 28 -14.07 0.46 -20.74
CA PHE A 28 -13.03 1.49 -20.67
C PHE A 28 -11.74 0.89 -20.09
N SER A 29 -10.96 0.28 -20.95
CA SER A 29 -9.57 -0.14 -20.61
C SER A 29 -8.61 0.99 -20.99
N THR A 30 -8.48 1.99 -20.14
CA THR A 30 -7.24 2.77 -20.12
C THR A 30 -6.23 2.01 -19.28
N ARG A 31 -5.05 1.74 -19.82
CA ARG A 31 -3.96 1.15 -19.04
C ARG A 31 -3.44 2.20 -18.07
N ILE A 32 -4.05 2.28 -16.91
CA ILE A 32 -3.50 2.95 -15.73
C ILE A 32 -2.74 1.86 -15.01
N TRP A 33 -1.48 2.07 -14.76
CA TRP A 33 -0.64 1.16 -13.98
C TRP A 33 -1.08 1.29 -12.52
N ALA A 34 -1.81 0.32 -12.05
CA ALA A 34 -2.26 0.26 -10.67
C ALA A 34 -1.08 -0.25 -9.83
N GLN A 35 -0.57 0.58 -8.94
CA GLN A 35 0.45 0.23 -7.97
C GLN A 35 -0.25 -0.12 -6.66
N ALA A 36 0.09 -1.26 -6.03
CA ALA A 36 -0.24 -1.53 -4.63
C ALA A 36 0.93 -1.05 -3.76
N GLY A 37 0.80 -1.12 -2.45
CA GLY A 37 1.65 -0.48 -1.48
C GLY A 37 0.88 0.67 -0.83
N PRO A 38 1.52 1.72 -0.34
CA PRO A 38 0.78 2.82 0.27
C PRO A 38 -0.40 3.26 -0.60
N PRO A 39 -1.59 3.47 0.01
CA PRO A 39 -1.86 3.66 1.43
C PRO A 39 -2.23 2.40 2.23
N PHE A 40 -2.07 1.21 1.67
CA PHE A 40 -2.44 -0.07 2.28
C PHE A 40 -1.22 -0.78 2.87
N GLN A 41 -1.47 -1.78 3.73
CA GLN A 41 -0.42 -2.60 4.35
C GLN A 41 -0.01 -3.78 3.46
N THR A 42 -0.91 -4.27 2.59
CA THR A 42 -0.59 -5.22 1.52
C THR A 42 0.17 -4.50 0.41
N ASP A 43 1.34 -4.99 0.08
CA ASP A 43 2.18 -4.40 -0.96
C ASP A 43 2.13 -5.22 -2.26
N ASP A 44 2.58 -4.62 -3.35
CA ASP A 44 2.64 -5.24 -4.66
C ASP A 44 4.03 -5.79 -5.00
N PRO A 45 4.10 -6.75 -5.92
CA PRO A 45 5.37 -7.29 -6.41
C PRO A 45 6.02 -6.48 -7.53
N THR A 46 5.48 -5.28 -7.87
CA THR A 46 5.89 -4.49 -9.05
C THR A 46 6.93 -3.45 -8.67
N PRO A 47 8.21 -3.63 -9.02
CA PRO A 47 9.20 -2.59 -8.81
C PRO A 47 8.97 -1.38 -9.73
N VAL A 48 9.36 -0.21 -9.27
CA VAL A 48 9.46 1.00 -10.10
C VAL A 48 10.28 0.72 -11.35
N ASP A 49 9.83 1.20 -12.48
CA ASP A 49 10.51 1.02 -13.77
C ASP A 49 11.95 1.54 -13.75
N LEU A 50 12.82 0.88 -14.48
CA LEU A 50 14.24 1.25 -14.57
C LEU A 50 14.42 2.73 -14.92
N GLY A 51 15.13 3.46 -14.05
CA GLY A 51 15.41 4.88 -14.21
C GLY A 51 14.23 5.80 -13.90
N HIS A 52 13.16 5.29 -13.28
CA HIS A 52 12.08 6.09 -12.72
C HIS A 52 12.26 6.25 -11.22
N TYR A 53 11.62 7.27 -10.69
CA TYR A 53 11.60 7.61 -9.26
C TYR A 53 10.18 7.84 -8.80
N GLU A 54 9.96 7.52 -7.55
CA GLU A 54 8.75 7.85 -6.83
C GLU A 54 9.11 8.53 -5.52
N ALA A 55 8.38 9.55 -5.18
CA ALA A 55 8.55 10.29 -3.94
C ALA A 55 7.19 10.46 -3.27
N TYR A 56 7.15 10.24 -1.96
CA TYR A 56 5.96 10.40 -1.13
C TYR A 56 6.26 11.35 0.02
N VAL A 57 5.26 12.15 0.35
CA VAL A 57 5.16 12.85 1.64
C VAL A 57 3.85 12.41 2.26
N PHE A 58 3.91 11.76 3.41
CA PHE A 58 2.75 11.11 3.98
C PHE A 58 2.66 11.25 5.49
N GLY A 59 1.48 10.93 6.02
CA GLY A 59 1.24 10.69 7.42
C GLY A 59 0.47 9.41 7.63
N THR A 60 0.80 8.70 8.70
CA THR A 60 0.05 7.54 9.20
C THR A 60 -0.38 7.75 10.63
N VAL A 61 -1.45 7.08 10.99
CA VAL A 61 -1.91 6.94 12.37
C VAL A 61 -2.17 5.46 12.60
N ASP A 62 -1.53 4.91 13.61
CA ASP A 62 -1.80 3.57 14.12
C ASP A 62 -2.20 3.67 15.58
N GLY A 63 -3.45 3.35 15.85
CA GLY A 63 -4.07 3.49 17.18
C GLY A 63 -4.44 2.14 17.76
N THR A 64 -3.76 1.75 18.83
CA THR A 64 -4.06 0.56 19.62
C THR A 64 -4.54 0.92 21.03
N PRO A 65 -5.04 -0.02 21.85
CA PRO A 65 -5.31 0.27 23.26
C PRO A 65 -4.07 0.67 24.07
N ALA A 66 -2.88 0.36 23.56
CA ALA A 66 -1.62 0.65 24.21
C ALA A 66 -1.14 2.07 23.95
N GLU A 67 -1.24 2.52 22.71
CA GLU A 67 -0.69 3.79 22.26
C GLU A 67 -1.32 4.25 20.95
N LEU A 68 -1.11 5.52 20.65
CA LEU A 68 -1.27 6.09 19.33
C LEU A 68 0.11 6.36 18.79
N ASP A 69 0.49 5.63 17.74
CA ASP A 69 1.70 5.88 16.96
C ASP A 69 1.35 6.63 15.67
N THR A 70 2.15 7.61 15.33
CA THR A 70 1.93 8.42 14.12
C THR A 70 3.25 8.67 13.42
N ILE A 71 3.22 8.63 12.10
CA ILE A 71 4.26 9.21 11.26
C ILE A 71 3.67 10.51 10.67
N SER A 72 4.32 11.66 10.90
CA SER A 72 3.87 12.93 10.33
C SER A 72 4.94 14.03 10.47
N PRO A 73 5.65 14.37 9.37
CA PRO A 73 5.63 13.75 8.06
C PRO A 73 6.55 12.52 7.94
N GLY A 74 6.17 11.59 7.09
CA GLY A 74 7.05 10.59 6.52
C GLY A 74 7.51 11.02 5.13
N PHE A 75 8.75 10.72 4.78
CA PHE A 75 9.29 10.92 3.45
C PHE A 75 9.74 9.57 2.90
N GLU A 76 9.20 9.19 1.75
CA GLU A 76 9.56 7.95 1.08
C GLU A 76 10.11 8.24 -0.29
N PHE A 77 11.15 7.50 -0.68
CA PHE A 77 11.75 7.58 -1.99
C PHE A 77 12.04 6.19 -2.54
N ASN A 78 11.55 5.94 -3.76
CA ASN A 78 11.73 4.71 -4.49
C ASN A 78 12.48 4.98 -5.80
N TRP A 79 13.41 4.08 -6.13
CA TRP A 79 14.20 4.18 -7.34
C TRP A 79 14.29 2.85 -8.06
N GLY A 80 13.85 2.82 -9.33
CA GLY A 80 14.10 1.72 -10.26
C GLY A 80 15.58 1.67 -10.65
N ALA A 81 16.41 1.08 -9.79
CA ALA A 81 17.87 1.13 -9.86
C ALA A 81 18.44 0.24 -10.95
N ILE A 82 17.92 -0.98 -11.06
CA ILE A 82 18.30 -1.98 -12.08
C ILE A 82 17.03 -2.71 -12.55
N PRO A 83 17.07 -3.43 -13.71
CA PRO A 83 15.88 -4.10 -14.21
C PRO A 83 15.23 -5.01 -13.18
N ASN A 84 13.93 -4.81 -12.92
CA ASN A 84 13.09 -5.55 -11.96
C ASN A 84 13.49 -5.41 -10.49
N ILE A 85 14.32 -4.42 -10.14
CA ILE A 85 14.71 -4.13 -8.76
C ILE A 85 14.54 -2.64 -8.48
N GLN A 86 13.81 -2.36 -7.42
CA GLN A 86 13.64 -1.05 -6.82
C GLN A 86 14.41 -0.99 -5.50
N LEU A 87 15.08 0.10 -5.27
CA LEU A 87 15.59 0.50 -3.97
C LEU A 87 14.62 1.46 -3.32
N HIS A 88 14.51 1.39 -2.01
CA HIS A 88 13.53 2.10 -1.21
C HIS A 88 14.16 2.67 0.07
N VAL A 89 13.68 3.84 0.49
CA VAL A 89 14.01 4.45 1.78
C VAL A 89 12.82 5.22 2.32
N ILE A 90 12.54 5.05 3.63
CA ILE A 90 11.63 5.92 4.39
C ILE A 90 12.40 6.62 5.50
N LEU A 91 12.15 7.93 5.63
CA LEU A 91 12.60 8.77 6.73
C LEU A 91 11.37 9.23 7.52
N PRO A 92 11.00 8.56 8.62
CA PRO A 92 9.80 8.85 9.37
C PRO A 92 10.09 9.82 10.53
N LEU A 93 9.34 10.92 10.60
CA LEU A 93 9.20 11.72 11.82
C LEU A 93 7.87 11.39 12.46
N GLY A 94 7.87 11.01 13.71
CA GLY A 94 6.66 10.50 14.35
C GLY A 94 6.44 11.02 15.76
N ILE A 95 5.23 10.78 16.23
CA ILE A 95 4.79 11.05 17.58
C ILE A 95 4.21 9.76 18.15
N VAL A 96 4.69 9.36 19.32
CA VAL A 96 4.11 8.26 20.08
C VAL A 96 3.41 8.85 21.31
N ILE A 97 2.14 8.52 21.49
CA ILE A 97 1.31 8.94 22.62
C ILE A 97 0.86 7.69 23.37
N PRO A 98 1.54 7.30 24.46
CA PRO A 98 1.14 6.17 25.27
C PRO A 98 -0.26 6.36 25.87
N SER A 99 -1.03 5.30 25.96
CA SER A 99 -2.32 5.35 26.67
C SER A 99 -2.10 5.52 28.19
N ASN A 100 -3.07 6.14 28.88
CA ASN A 100 -3.04 6.30 30.35
C ASN A 100 -3.17 4.96 31.11
N LYS A 101 -3.27 3.82 30.42
CA LYS A 101 -3.22 2.49 31.01
C LYS A 101 -1.76 2.12 31.22
N PRO A 102 -1.42 1.44 32.33
CA PRO A 102 -0.05 0.98 32.54
C PRO A 102 0.34 0.03 31.40
N VAL A 103 1.13 0.58 30.49
CA VAL A 103 1.62 -0.09 29.31
C VAL A 103 3.04 -0.47 29.62
N TYR A 104 3.32 -1.76 29.72
CA TYR A 104 4.66 -2.30 29.90
C TYR A 104 5.34 -2.45 28.52
N ALA A 105 5.35 -1.36 27.73
CA ALA A 105 6.20 -1.37 26.56
C ALA A 105 7.64 -1.15 26.98
N PRO A 106 8.59 -1.93 26.49
CA PRO A 106 9.99 -1.54 26.55
C PRO A 106 10.13 -0.21 25.80
N GLY A 107 10.39 0.86 26.53
CA GLY A 107 10.52 2.20 25.97
C GLY A 107 9.30 3.11 26.01
N GLY A 108 8.08 2.62 26.22
CA GLY A 108 6.85 3.39 26.01
C GLY A 108 6.06 3.86 27.24
N THR A 109 6.62 3.85 28.43
CA THR A 109 5.93 4.30 29.69
C THR A 109 6.25 5.74 30.06
N GLY A 110 6.41 6.61 29.10
CA GLY A 110 6.77 8.00 29.31
C GLY A 110 5.69 8.98 28.81
N PRO A 111 5.96 10.27 28.93
CA PRO A 111 5.18 11.29 28.23
C PRO A 111 5.25 11.06 26.73
N SER A 112 4.30 11.62 25.98
CA SER A 112 4.33 11.63 24.53
C SER A 112 5.71 12.05 24.00
N ALA A 113 6.19 11.36 22.98
CA ALA A 113 7.50 11.61 22.40
C ALA A 113 7.36 12.00 20.92
N PHE A 114 8.19 12.94 20.49
CA PHE A 114 8.34 13.32 19.08
C PHE A 114 9.80 13.15 18.66
N GLY A 115 10.01 12.68 17.43
CA GLY A 115 11.36 12.56 16.86
C GLY A 115 11.42 11.68 15.64
N MET A 116 12.64 11.40 15.20
CA MET A 116 12.90 10.38 14.18
C MET A 116 12.53 9.01 14.73
N GLN A 117 11.76 8.26 13.95
CA GLN A 117 11.52 6.84 14.21
C GLN A 117 12.58 5.97 13.49
N ASP A 118 12.42 4.65 13.52
CA ASP A 118 13.34 3.77 12.80
C ASP A 118 13.23 4.01 11.30
N MET A 119 14.37 4.20 10.64
CA MET A 119 14.46 4.39 9.18
C MET A 119 14.28 3.06 8.48
N GLU A 120 13.42 3.01 7.46
CA GLU A 120 13.25 1.83 6.64
C GLU A 120 14.10 1.92 5.36
N LEU A 121 14.83 0.85 5.07
CA LEU A 121 15.46 0.59 3.78
C LEU A 121 14.81 -0.63 3.15
N GLY A 122 14.62 -0.61 1.83
CA GLY A 122 13.94 -1.72 1.16
C GLY A 122 14.53 -2.07 -0.20
N VAL A 123 14.31 -3.33 -0.56
CA VAL A 123 14.61 -3.88 -1.89
C VAL A 123 13.37 -4.60 -2.39
N LYS A 124 12.70 -4.04 -3.40
CA LYS A 124 11.59 -4.70 -4.10
C LYS A 124 12.15 -5.39 -5.35
N TRP A 125 11.92 -6.70 -5.45
CA TRP A 125 12.35 -7.51 -6.57
C TRP A 125 11.18 -8.27 -7.19
N GLY A 126 10.84 -7.90 -8.45
CA GLY A 126 9.83 -8.60 -9.25
C GLY A 126 10.47 -9.72 -10.06
N PHE A 127 10.43 -10.96 -9.56
CA PHE A 127 11.10 -12.10 -10.20
C PHE A 127 10.20 -12.86 -11.18
N ILE A 128 8.87 -12.70 -11.12
CA ILE A 128 7.93 -13.24 -12.11
C ILE A 128 7.05 -12.12 -12.63
N LYS A 129 7.12 -11.84 -13.93
CA LYS A 129 6.25 -10.85 -14.60
C LYS A 129 4.91 -11.44 -14.97
N GLN A 130 3.86 -10.62 -14.85
CA GLN A 130 2.51 -10.98 -15.27
C GLN A 130 2.45 -11.37 -16.75
N LYS A 131 1.66 -12.41 -17.06
CA LYS A 131 1.22 -12.79 -18.41
C LYS A 131 -0.28 -13.06 -18.37
N LYS A 132 -0.90 -13.37 -19.53
CA LYS A 132 -2.34 -13.64 -19.63
C LYS A 132 -2.86 -14.62 -18.55
N HIS A 133 -2.16 -15.73 -18.32
CA HIS A 133 -2.55 -16.78 -17.39
C HIS A 133 -1.62 -16.94 -16.16
N ARG A 134 -0.66 -16.02 -16.00
CA ARG A 134 0.32 -16.05 -14.91
C ARG A 134 0.29 -14.74 -14.15
N PRO A 135 0.16 -14.75 -12.81
CA PRO A 135 0.29 -13.53 -12.01
C PRO A 135 1.72 -13.01 -12.01
N GLN A 136 1.91 -11.80 -11.57
CA GLN A 136 3.18 -11.26 -11.16
C GLN A 136 3.50 -11.75 -9.76
N ILE A 137 4.79 -12.02 -9.48
CA ILE A 137 5.26 -12.45 -8.16
C ILE A 137 6.58 -11.74 -7.86
N GLY A 138 6.70 -11.27 -6.64
CA GLY A 138 7.89 -10.58 -6.17
C GLY A 138 8.01 -10.59 -4.65
N SER A 139 9.06 -9.98 -4.17
CA SER A 139 9.32 -9.74 -2.76
C SER A 139 9.66 -8.27 -2.56
N PHE A 140 9.20 -7.70 -1.46
CA PHE A 140 9.65 -6.40 -0.99
C PHE A 140 10.25 -6.58 0.40
N THR A 141 11.53 -6.93 0.44
CA THR A 141 12.27 -7.07 1.68
C THR A 141 12.56 -5.70 2.26
N MET A 142 12.16 -5.48 3.50
CA MET A 142 12.32 -4.23 4.24
C MET A 142 13.23 -4.43 5.45
N PHE A 143 14.09 -3.47 5.71
CA PHE A 143 15.10 -3.45 6.77
C PHE A 143 14.88 -2.22 7.63
N GLU A 144 14.62 -2.40 8.90
CA GLU A 144 14.42 -1.34 9.88
C GLU A 144 15.73 -1.04 10.60
N ILE A 145 16.22 0.16 10.38
CA ILE A 145 17.48 0.65 10.95
C ILE A 145 17.16 1.37 12.25
N PRO A 146 17.78 1.01 13.40
CA PRO A 146 17.44 1.55 14.72
C PRO A 146 17.92 3.01 14.90
N THR A 147 17.34 3.93 14.15
CA THR A 147 17.59 5.37 14.24
C THR A 147 16.68 6.05 15.25
N GLY A 148 15.54 5.45 15.57
CA GLY A 148 14.60 5.92 16.57
C GLY A 148 15.09 5.70 18.00
N SER A 149 14.57 6.50 18.91
CA SER A 149 14.89 6.36 20.33
C SER A 149 14.05 5.26 20.99
N TYR A 150 14.64 4.11 21.28
CA TYR A 150 13.99 2.99 21.97
C TYR A 150 13.41 3.40 23.33
N SER A 151 14.12 4.20 24.10
CA SER A 151 13.66 4.66 25.44
C SER A 151 12.45 5.59 25.38
N LYS A 152 12.16 6.16 24.21
CA LYS A 152 11.00 7.02 23.95
C LYS A 152 9.88 6.32 23.17
N GLY A 153 10.04 5.04 22.85
CA GLY A 153 9.09 4.30 22.00
C GLY A 153 9.14 4.66 20.51
N LEU A 154 10.13 5.44 20.08
CA LEU A 154 10.25 5.87 18.68
C LEU A 154 10.97 4.85 17.78
N GLY A 155 11.26 3.65 18.29
CA GLY A 155 11.87 2.58 17.52
C GLY A 155 12.14 1.35 18.38
N VAL A 156 12.41 0.23 17.70
CA VAL A 156 12.64 -1.08 18.33
C VAL A 156 14.02 -1.15 19.03
N GLY A 157 14.96 -0.28 18.65
CA GLY A 157 16.32 -0.24 19.22
C GLY A 157 17.24 -1.36 18.75
N LYS A 158 16.81 -2.15 17.77
CA LYS A 158 17.58 -3.19 17.10
C LYS A 158 17.27 -3.20 15.62
N PHE A 159 18.25 -3.57 14.81
CA PHE A 159 17.99 -3.88 13.40
C PHE A 159 17.04 -5.08 13.31
N TRP A 160 15.99 -4.93 12.48
CA TRP A 160 15.04 -5.99 12.20
C TRP A 160 14.59 -5.93 10.74
N TYR A 161 13.87 -6.95 10.27
CA TYR A 161 13.52 -7.01 8.85
C TYR A 161 12.25 -7.83 8.58
N LYS A 162 11.66 -7.57 7.42
CA LYS A 162 10.46 -8.22 6.89
C LYS A 162 10.78 -8.93 5.58
N LEU A 163 10.33 -10.17 5.44
CA LEU A 163 10.54 -11.02 4.26
C LEU A 163 9.17 -11.46 3.69
N PRO A 164 8.53 -10.66 2.84
CA PRO A 164 7.27 -11.03 2.20
C PRO A 164 7.45 -11.68 0.85
N ILE A 165 6.40 -12.41 0.42
CA ILE A 165 6.12 -12.78 -0.97
C ILE A 165 4.76 -12.21 -1.34
N TRP A 166 4.74 -11.39 -2.38
CA TRP A 166 3.54 -10.76 -2.92
C TRP A 166 3.21 -11.30 -4.30
N VAL A 167 1.92 -11.44 -4.57
CA VAL A 167 1.36 -11.92 -5.84
C VAL A 167 0.31 -10.94 -6.29
N GLU A 168 0.38 -10.51 -7.55
CA GLU A 168 -0.59 -9.59 -8.14
C GLU A 168 -1.12 -10.13 -9.46
N LYS A 169 -2.41 -9.91 -9.70
CA LYS A 169 -3.05 -10.19 -10.96
C LYS A 169 -3.98 -9.05 -11.36
N GLU A 170 -3.64 -8.42 -12.47
CA GLU A 170 -4.47 -7.41 -13.12
C GLU A 170 -5.34 -8.03 -14.21
N PHE A 171 -6.61 -7.61 -14.27
CA PHE A 171 -7.57 -8.00 -15.30
C PHE A 171 -8.62 -6.90 -15.51
N GLY A 172 -8.54 -6.23 -16.65
CA GLY A 172 -9.38 -5.07 -16.96
C GLY A 172 -9.19 -3.95 -15.92
N PRO A 173 -10.28 -3.43 -15.33
CA PRO A 173 -10.19 -2.36 -14.34
C PRO A 173 -9.88 -2.86 -12.92
N TRP A 174 -9.66 -4.15 -12.73
CA TRP A 174 -9.41 -4.75 -11.44
C TRP A 174 -7.95 -5.17 -11.28
N SER A 175 -7.41 -5.01 -10.08
CA SER A 175 -6.20 -5.69 -9.62
C SER A 175 -6.50 -6.41 -8.31
N LEU A 176 -6.01 -7.65 -8.21
CA LEU A 176 -6.01 -8.44 -7.00
C LEU A 176 -4.57 -8.62 -6.55
N VAL A 177 -4.28 -8.24 -5.33
CA VAL A 177 -2.98 -8.40 -4.70
C VAL A 177 -3.14 -9.21 -3.43
N GLY A 178 -2.20 -10.05 -3.13
CA GLY A 178 -2.19 -10.80 -1.88
C GLY A 178 -0.86 -11.46 -1.62
N GLY A 179 -0.63 -11.79 -0.37
CA GLY A 179 0.61 -12.44 0.01
C GLY A 179 0.77 -12.54 1.51
N LEU A 180 1.93 -12.98 1.90
CA LEU A 180 2.30 -13.15 3.29
C LEU A 180 3.79 -12.90 3.47
N GLY A 181 4.17 -12.53 4.69
CA GLY A 181 5.55 -12.29 5.08
C GLY A 181 5.85 -12.72 6.49
N TYR A 182 7.12 -12.73 6.80
CA TYR A 182 7.63 -13.03 8.13
C TYR A 182 8.54 -11.92 8.60
N ALA A 183 8.23 -11.35 9.76
CA ALA A 183 9.04 -10.33 10.42
C ALA A 183 9.98 -10.99 11.43
N VAL A 184 11.24 -10.58 11.42
CA VAL A 184 12.29 -11.07 12.32
C VAL A 184 12.80 -9.93 13.17
N ILE A 185 12.47 -9.96 14.46
CA ILE A 185 12.79 -8.89 15.43
C ILE A 185 13.68 -9.44 16.53
N PRO A 186 15.02 -9.31 16.43
CA PRO A 186 15.96 -9.86 17.41
C PRO A 186 16.12 -8.96 18.65
N GLN A 187 15.01 -8.44 19.17
CA GLN A 187 14.96 -7.62 20.37
C GLN A 187 14.28 -8.37 21.51
N HIS A 188 14.85 -8.27 22.72
CA HIS A 188 14.25 -8.84 23.93
C HIS A 188 12.82 -8.29 24.13
N GLN A 189 11.88 -9.16 24.51
CA GLN A 189 10.44 -8.88 24.67
C GLN A 189 9.64 -8.69 23.36
N TYR A 190 10.28 -8.78 22.19
CA TYR A 190 9.63 -8.95 20.91
C TYR A 190 9.68 -10.41 20.47
N LYS A 191 8.86 -10.77 19.53
CA LYS A 191 8.88 -12.08 18.85
C LYS A 191 8.70 -11.87 17.36
N ASN A 192 9.28 -12.79 16.60
CA ASN A 192 9.04 -12.86 15.17
C ASN A 192 7.56 -13.18 14.91
N TYR A 193 6.99 -12.65 13.84
CA TYR A 193 5.59 -12.85 13.54
C TYR A 193 5.30 -13.00 12.04
N LEU A 194 4.20 -13.69 11.74
CA LEU A 194 3.63 -13.76 10.40
C LEU A 194 2.67 -12.60 10.19
N TYR A 195 2.65 -12.08 8.97
CA TYR A 195 1.67 -11.11 8.51
C TYR A 195 1.29 -11.40 7.06
N GLY A 196 0.17 -10.86 6.61
CA GLY A 196 -0.25 -10.97 5.23
C GLY A 196 -1.57 -10.28 4.99
N GLY A 197 -1.86 -10.04 3.72
CA GLY A 197 -3.05 -9.34 3.33
C GLY A 197 -3.57 -9.74 1.97
N TYR A 198 -4.78 -9.27 1.70
CA TYR A 198 -5.44 -9.39 0.43
C TYR A 198 -6.13 -8.07 0.10
N LEU A 199 -5.72 -7.47 -1.01
CA LEU A 199 -6.15 -6.17 -1.48
C LEU A 199 -6.85 -6.31 -2.84
N VAL A 200 -8.04 -5.74 -2.95
CA VAL A 200 -8.78 -5.60 -4.21
C VAL A 200 -8.79 -4.15 -4.60
N LYS A 201 -8.30 -3.85 -5.79
CA LYS A 201 -8.31 -2.50 -6.36
C LYS A 201 -9.21 -2.44 -7.58
N ARG A 202 -9.88 -1.30 -7.78
CA ARG A 202 -10.71 -1.04 -8.94
C ARG A 202 -10.54 0.37 -9.44
N THR A 203 -10.09 0.51 -10.68
CA THR A 203 -10.10 1.77 -11.40
C THR A 203 -11.54 2.12 -11.79
N LEU A 204 -12.07 3.20 -11.24
CA LEU A 204 -13.42 3.69 -11.51
C LEU A 204 -13.44 4.72 -12.64
N SER A 205 -12.38 5.51 -12.75
CA SER A 205 -12.20 6.53 -13.79
C SER A 205 -10.71 6.85 -13.93
N GLU A 206 -10.36 7.71 -14.89
CA GLU A 206 -8.99 8.22 -15.04
C GLU A 206 -8.46 8.98 -13.81
N LYS A 207 -9.36 9.38 -12.91
CA LYS A 207 -9.01 10.18 -11.73
C LYS A 207 -9.14 9.43 -10.41
N LEU A 208 -9.84 8.30 -10.38
CA LEU A 208 -10.17 7.65 -9.12
C LEU A 208 -10.05 6.14 -9.22
N GLU A 209 -9.26 5.61 -8.33
CA GLU A 209 -9.18 4.19 -8.01
C GLU A 209 -9.59 3.99 -6.54
N LEU A 210 -10.46 3.04 -6.28
CA LEU A 210 -10.85 2.63 -4.93
C LEU A 210 -10.39 1.21 -4.65
N SER A 211 -10.10 0.97 -3.38
CA SER A 211 -9.56 -0.29 -2.92
C SER A 211 -10.13 -0.69 -1.56
N ALA A 212 -10.16 -2.00 -1.32
CA ALA A 212 -10.47 -2.56 -0.03
C ALA A 212 -9.47 -3.68 0.30
N GLU A 213 -9.03 -3.72 1.53
CA GLU A 213 -8.03 -4.64 2.05
C GLU A 213 -8.57 -5.44 3.24
N VAL A 214 -8.11 -6.67 3.37
CA VAL A 214 -8.07 -7.40 4.63
C VAL A 214 -6.62 -7.69 4.93
N PHE A 215 -6.11 -7.13 6.03
CA PHE A 215 -4.74 -7.36 6.48
C PHE A 215 -4.75 -8.01 7.86
N SER A 216 -3.84 -8.95 8.07
CA SER A 216 -3.74 -9.69 9.33
C SER A 216 -2.28 -9.86 9.73
N HIS A 217 -2.00 -9.71 11.01
CA HIS A 217 -0.69 -10.00 11.59
C HIS A 217 -0.83 -10.74 12.91
N ALA A 218 0.13 -11.61 13.20
CA ALA A 218 0.28 -12.20 14.52
C ALA A 218 0.92 -11.15 15.45
N GLY A 219 0.75 -11.33 16.76
CA GLY A 219 1.32 -10.38 17.73
C GLY A 219 2.85 -10.41 17.71
N GLU A 220 3.47 -9.25 17.78
CA GLU A 220 4.92 -9.04 17.75
C GLU A 220 5.58 -8.96 19.12
N GLY A 221 4.79 -8.97 20.20
CA GLY A 221 5.29 -8.84 21.54
C GLY A 221 4.78 -9.85 22.54
N PHE A 222 5.41 -9.88 23.71
CA PHE A 222 5.00 -10.69 24.87
C PHE A 222 4.27 -9.86 25.93
N ALA A 223 4.52 -8.55 25.98
CA ALA A 223 3.89 -7.65 26.93
C ALA A 223 2.52 -7.18 26.42
N ALA A 224 1.63 -6.82 27.36
CA ALA A 224 0.30 -6.33 27.02
C ALA A 224 0.31 -4.99 26.25
N ALA A 225 1.42 -4.29 26.30
CA ALA A 225 1.64 -3.01 25.64
C ALA A 225 2.01 -3.12 24.17
N GLN A 226 2.51 -4.29 23.76
CA GLN A 226 2.93 -4.49 22.39
C GLN A 226 1.75 -4.92 21.55
N THR A 227 1.86 -4.70 20.25
CA THR A 227 0.84 -5.10 19.29
C THR A 227 0.55 -6.59 19.40
N GLN A 228 -0.69 -6.91 19.68
CA GLN A 228 -1.19 -8.28 19.69
C GLN A 228 -1.70 -8.63 18.29
N ALA A 229 -2.05 -9.92 18.08
CA ALA A 229 -2.62 -10.34 16.81
C ALA A 229 -3.88 -9.52 16.47
N SER A 230 -3.96 -9.04 15.24
CA SER A 230 -5.07 -8.27 14.73
C SER A 230 -5.40 -8.65 13.28
N THR A 231 -6.66 -8.43 12.90
CA THR A 231 -7.12 -8.48 11.51
C THR A 231 -7.92 -7.24 11.23
N LEU A 232 -7.46 -6.44 10.28
CA LEU A 232 -8.07 -5.18 9.87
C LEU A 232 -8.84 -5.35 8.55
N ILE A 233 -9.88 -4.54 8.40
CA ILE A 233 -10.49 -4.25 7.11
C ILE A 233 -10.25 -2.78 6.83
N ASP A 234 -9.59 -2.50 5.69
CA ASP A 234 -9.23 -1.16 5.26
C ASP A 234 -9.96 -0.81 3.97
N ALA A 235 -10.31 0.46 3.83
CA ALA A 235 -10.85 1.01 2.60
C ALA A 235 -10.15 2.33 2.28
N GLY A 236 -9.90 2.57 1.00
CA GLY A 236 -9.17 3.74 0.57
C GLY A 236 -9.03 3.83 -0.94
N GLY A 237 -8.00 4.52 -1.40
CA GLY A 237 -7.76 4.63 -2.83
C GLY A 237 -6.77 5.72 -3.22
N TYR A 238 -6.82 6.02 -4.52
CA TYR A 238 -5.90 6.92 -5.19
C TYR A 238 -6.69 7.95 -6.01
N TYR A 239 -6.41 9.22 -5.79
CA TYR A 239 -6.94 10.29 -6.61
C TYR A 239 -5.85 10.89 -7.48
N HIS A 240 -5.97 10.76 -8.81
CA HIS A 240 -5.02 11.24 -9.80
C HIS A 240 -5.33 12.68 -10.16
N PHE A 241 -4.39 13.59 -9.87
CA PHE A 241 -4.51 14.99 -10.25
C PHE A 241 -4.28 15.17 -11.76
N LYS A 242 -4.73 16.31 -12.31
CA LYS A 242 -4.42 16.69 -13.70
C LYS A 242 -2.92 16.80 -13.98
N GLN A 243 -2.13 17.09 -12.95
CA GLN A 243 -0.68 17.14 -13.05
C GLN A 243 -0.13 15.71 -13.21
N PRO A 244 0.59 15.40 -14.31
CA PRO A 244 1.07 14.06 -14.58
C PRO A 244 1.89 13.48 -13.42
N GLY A 245 1.60 12.26 -13.02
CA GLY A 245 2.29 11.51 -11.98
C GLY A 245 2.07 12.03 -10.55
N LEU A 246 1.15 12.96 -10.32
CA LEU A 246 0.78 13.40 -8.97
C LEU A 246 -0.52 12.73 -8.53
N GLN A 247 -0.51 12.15 -7.33
CA GLN A 247 -1.66 11.46 -6.73
C GLN A 247 -1.81 11.81 -5.26
N LEU A 248 -3.06 11.78 -4.78
CA LEU A 248 -3.40 11.73 -3.37
C LEU A 248 -3.74 10.29 -3.02
N LEU A 249 -3.13 9.78 -1.97
CA LEU A 249 -3.32 8.45 -1.42
C LEU A 249 -4.04 8.57 -0.09
N PHE A 250 -5.05 7.73 0.16
CA PHE A 250 -5.80 7.75 1.40
C PHE A 250 -6.33 6.37 1.75
N ALA A 251 -6.31 6.01 3.02
CA ALA A 251 -6.94 4.81 3.55
C ALA A 251 -7.36 5.01 5.01
N TYR A 252 -8.37 4.25 5.41
CA TYR A 252 -8.75 4.06 6.79
C TYR A 252 -9.15 2.61 7.01
N GLY A 253 -8.70 2.05 8.12
CA GLY A 253 -8.96 0.69 8.54
C GLY A 253 -9.30 0.57 10.01
N HIS A 254 -10.03 -0.51 10.32
CA HIS A 254 -10.39 -0.90 11.67
C HIS A 254 -10.32 -2.41 11.83
N SER A 255 -9.84 -2.85 12.98
CA SER A 255 -9.76 -4.28 13.27
C SER A 255 -11.14 -4.90 13.45
N VAL A 256 -11.33 -6.07 12.85
CA VAL A 256 -12.56 -6.89 12.98
C VAL A 256 -12.34 -8.13 13.83
N ALA A 257 -11.10 -8.46 14.12
CA ALA A 257 -10.72 -9.55 15.02
C ALA A 257 -9.38 -9.27 15.69
N GLY A 258 -9.17 -9.83 16.87
CA GLY A 258 -7.94 -9.65 17.64
C GLY A 258 -7.94 -8.37 18.47
N GLN A 259 -6.79 -7.75 18.61
CA GLN A 259 -6.64 -6.46 19.29
C GLN A 259 -7.36 -5.35 18.51
N THR A 260 -7.98 -4.42 19.22
CA THR A 260 -8.53 -3.22 18.60
C THR A 260 -7.39 -2.39 18.03
N GLU A 261 -7.49 -2.10 16.75
CA GLU A 261 -6.51 -1.33 15.99
C GLU A 261 -7.23 -0.44 14.99
N ASN A 262 -6.75 0.79 14.84
CA ASN A 262 -7.24 1.76 13.84
C ASN A 262 -6.06 2.24 13.04
N TYR A 263 -6.15 2.10 11.75
CA TYR A 263 -5.13 2.56 10.81
C TYR A 263 -5.67 3.69 9.96
N ALA A 264 -4.86 4.70 9.71
CA ALA A 264 -5.17 5.74 8.73
C ALA A 264 -3.91 6.17 7.99
N TYR A 265 -4.05 6.44 6.71
CA TYR A 265 -3.00 6.93 5.84
C TYR A 265 -3.50 8.11 4.99
N LEU A 266 -2.68 9.15 4.87
CA LEU A 266 -2.88 10.23 3.92
C LEU A 266 -1.53 10.65 3.35
N GLY A 267 -1.39 10.67 2.02
CA GLY A 267 -0.12 11.01 1.39
C GLY A 267 -0.26 11.62 0.01
N LEU A 268 0.75 12.39 -0.36
CA LEU A 268 0.97 12.86 -1.71
C LEU A 268 2.08 12.04 -2.34
N TYR A 269 1.81 11.50 -3.51
CA TYR A 269 2.73 10.70 -4.32
C TYR A 269 3.07 11.43 -5.60
N LYS A 270 4.33 11.35 -5.99
CA LYS A 270 4.82 11.87 -7.26
C LYS A 270 5.75 10.88 -7.93
N THR A 271 5.44 10.48 -9.17
CA THR A 271 6.36 9.73 -10.02
C THR A 271 7.01 10.61 -11.08
N GLN A 272 8.26 10.30 -11.42
CA GLN A 272 9.03 11.00 -12.44
C GLN A 272 10.01 10.06 -13.15
N SER A 273 10.12 10.18 -14.48
CA SER A 273 11.18 9.49 -15.22
C SER A 273 12.49 10.28 -15.15
N SER A 274 13.62 9.57 -14.98
CA SER A 274 14.91 10.21 -15.18
C SER A 274 15.08 10.52 -16.68
N GLY A 275 15.40 11.78 -17.00
CA GLY A 275 15.54 12.23 -18.40
C GLY A 275 16.59 11.51 -19.24
N ARG A 276 17.33 10.57 -18.64
CA ARG A 276 18.35 9.74 -19.31
C ARG A 276 17.75 8.77 -20.34
N ASN A 277 16.52 8.29 -20.12
CA ASN A 277 15.89 7.35 -21.05
C ASN A 277 15.19 8.02 -22.24
N ARG A 278 14.82 9.30 -22.17
CA ARG A 278 14.24 10.01 -23.33
C ARG A 278 15.18 10.03 -24.54
N LYS A 279 16.50 10.15 -24.32
CA LYS A 279 17.47 10.16 -25.43
C LYS A 279 17.66 8.77 -26.05
N LYS A 280 17.57 7.68 -25.28
CA LYS A 280 17.70 6.31 -25.80
C LYS A 280 16.49 5.84 -26.59
N LEU A 281 15.27 6.19 -26.16
CA LEU A 281 14.05 5.89 -26.92
C LEU A 281 14.02 6.60 -28.28
N ILE A 282 14.40 7.89 -28.34
CA ILE A 282 14.48 8.64 -29.60
C ILE A 282 15.49 8.02 -30.57
N TRP A 283 16.61 7.46 -30.09
CA TRP A 283 17.59 6.79 -30.93
C TRP A 283 17.14 5.41 -31.45
N VAL A 284 16.37 4.66 -30.66
CA VAL A 284 15.81 3.36 -31.06
C VAL A 284 14.71 3.54 -32.10
N ASP A 285 13.84 4.53 -31.94
CA ASP A 285 12.78 4.84 -32.92
C ASP A 285 13.35 5.39 -34.24
N LEU A 286 14.44 6.17 -34.19
CA LEU A 286 15.14 6.65 -35.39
C LEU A 286 15.87 5.55 -36.15
N LEU A 287 16.32 4.49 -35.50
CA LEU A 287 16.97 3.34 -36.14
C LEU A 287 15.95 2.39 -36.77
N ASN A 288 14.74 2.30 -36.23
CA ASN A 288 13.66 1.47 -36.76
C ASN A 288 12.87 2.13 -37.91
N LEU A 289 13.09 3.42 -38.18
CA LEU A 289 12.51 4.11 -39.34
C LEU A 289 13.39 4.08 -40.61
N LYS A 290 14.55 3.40 -40.56
CA LYS A 290 15.49 3.25 -41.70
C LYS A 290 15.69 1.81 -42.15
N GLY A 291 14.75 0.91 -41.78
CA GLY A 291 14.73 -0.48 -42.23
C GLY A 291 13.53 -0.77 -43.13
#